data_4cc0ff70380dd73d3cf42ea0962b4938
#
_entry.id   4cc0ff70380dd73d3cf42ea0962b4938
#
_cell.length_a   1.000
_cell.length_b   1.000
_cell.length_c   1.000
_cell.angle_alpha   90.00
_cell.angle_beta   90.00
_cell.angle_gamma   90.00
#
_symmetry.space_group_name_H-M   'P 1'
#
loop_
_entity.id
_entity.type
_entity.pdbx_description
1 polymer ?
#
loop_
_entity_poly.entity_id
_entity_poly.type
_entity_poly.pdbx_seq_one_letter_code
_entity_poly.pdbx_strand_id
1 'polypeptide(L)'
;MLIYEIESEAVYAIGDMHGAFEPLINWIKRNDLKNCVIICCGDIGFGFERPGHYEQIAHKFEKECSERNCVVIMLRGNHDDPSYFDGNKVDYPHFKAVPDYSIIKTCGKNILCIGGGISVDRHERIINQRANAYKYARWHNMPLDEAEKQIERKVYWENEGVVYDDEKLDEIKKSGINIDVICSHTCPSFCEPLTKEGIKEWLLMDKELESDLNEERSTMDRILERLKSDGQNIKKWIYGHFHYHYHNFDSVGGIDYVMLDMFREYQNKFDMIEI
;
A
#
# COMPACT_ATOMS: atom_id res chain seq x y z
N MET A 1 -1.22 -9.79 -14.58
CA MET A 1 -0.05 -9.53 -13.70
C MET A 1 0.96 -8.67 -14.43
N LEU A 2 1.50 -7.61 -13.82
CA LEU A 2 2.60 -6.81 -14.37
C LEU A 2 3.93 -7.22 -13.73
N ILE A 3 5.00 -7.17 -14.53
CA ILE A 3 6.36 -7.45 -14.07
C ILE A 3 7.21 -6.23 -14.37
N TYR A 4 7.87 -5.69 -13.35
CA TYR A 4 8.80 -4.58 -13.45
C TYR A 4 10.21 -5.08 -13.19
N GLU A 5 11.07 -5.06 -14.22
CA GLU A 5 12.48 -5.41 -14.10
C GLU A 5 13.29 -4.13 -13.90
N ILE A 6 13.91 -3.97 -12.74
CA ILE A 6 14.63 -2.76 -12.34
C ILE A 6 16.03 -3.15 -11.88
N GLU A 7 17.04 -2.66 -12.59
CA GLU A 7 18.43 -2.83 -12.16
C GLU A 7 18.72 -1.90 -10.98
N SER A 8 19.17 -2.47 -9.87
CA SER A 8 19.57 -1.72 -8.68
C SER A 8 20.61 -2.47 -7.85
N GLU A 9 21.30 -1.75 -6.97
CA GLU A 9 22.31 -2.31 -6.04
C GLU A 9 21.70 -2.64 -4.68
N ALA A 10 20.58 -1.98 -4.32
CA ALA A 10 19.86 -2.20 -3.08
C ALA A 10 18.35 -2.09 -3.29
N VAL A 11 17.58 -2.77 -2.43
CA VAL A 11 16.14 -2.61 -2.36
C VAL A 11 15.69 -2.47 -0.91
N TYR A 12 14.86 -1.47 -0.68
CA TYR A 12 14.35 -1.11 0.64
C TYR A 12 12.81 -1.18 0.65
N ALA A 13 12.24 -1.54 1.80
CA ALA A 13 10.83 -1.33 2.07
C ALA A 13 10.65 -0.25 3.14
N ILE A 14 9.63 0.59 2.99
CA ILE A 14 9.17 1.56 3.99
C ILE A 14 7.68 1.34 4.28
N GLY A 15 7.25 1.72 5.47
CA GLY A 15 5.84 1.66 5.85
C GLY A 15 4.99 2.75 5.20
N ASP A 16 3.88 3.07 5.85
CA ASP A 16 2.86 3.99 5.38
C ASP A 16 3.39 5.42 5.19
N MET A 17 3.06 6.03 4.05
CA MET A 17 3.55 7.37 3.70
C MET A 17 2.63 8.51 4.16
N HIS A 18 1.30 8.32 4.10
CA HIS A 18 0.30 9.34 4.42
C HIS A 18 0.58 10.73 3.80
N GLY A 19 0.91 10.77 2.51
CA GLY A 19 1.20 12.01 1.79
C GLY A 19 2.59 12.61 2.03
N ALA A 20 3.50 11.92 2.73
CA ALA A 20 4.85 12.38 3.04
C ALA A 20 5.80 12.37 1.82
N PHE A 21 5.34 12.86 0.67
CA PHE A 21 6.09 12.84 -0.59
C PHE A 21 7.37 13.69 -0.53
N GLU A 22 7.27 14.96 -0.11
CA GLU A 22 8.45 15.82 0.03
C GLU A 22 9.42 15.35 1.13
N PRO A 23 8.93 14.90 2.30
CA PRO A 23 9.78 14.23 3.28
C PRO A 23 10.56 13.04 2.72
N LEU A 24 9.95 12.20 1.85
CA LEU A 24 10.64 11.05 1.24
C LEU A 24 11.76 11.52 0.29
N ILE A 25 11.49 12.48 -0.58
CA ILE A 25 12.52 13.06 -1.47
C ILE A 25 13.69 13.60 -0.62
N ASN A 26 13.39 14.36 0.42
CA ASN A 26 14.42 14.93 1.29
C ASN A 26 15.20 13.85 2.06
N TRP A 27 14.53 12.76 2.42
CA TRP A 27 15.15 11.63 3.09
C TRP A 27 16.10 10.85 2.15
N ILE A 28 15.69 10.60 0.90
CA ILE A 28 16.54 10.01 -0.14
C ILE A 28 17.82 10.85 -0.32
N LYS A 29 17.67 12.17 -0.38
CA LYS A 29 18.81 13.11 -0.54
C LYS A 29 19.74 13.10 0.66
N ARG A 30 19.20 13.18 1.87
CA ARG A 30 20.02 13.25 3.11
C ARG A 30 20.79 11.97 3.39
N ASN A 31 20.24 10.81 3.03
CA ASN A 31 20.90 9.53 3.21
C ASN A 31 21.74 9.14 1.99
N ASP A 32 21.86 10.04 1.00
CA ASP A 32 22.60 9.84 -0.25
C ASP A 32 22.26 8.50 -0.95
N LEU A 33 20.98 8.11 -0.90
CA LEU A 33 20.53 6.86 -1.55
C LEU A 33 20.71 6.97 -3.07
N LYS A 34 21.28 5.93 -3.66
CA LYS A 34 21.56 5.80 -5.08
C LYS A 34 21.41 4.36 -5.52
N ASN A 35 21.15 4.16 -6.82
CA ASN A 35 21.05 2.84 -7.44
C ASN A 35 20.13 1.89 -6.66
N CYS A 36 18.97 2.38 -6.19
CA CYS A 36 18.12 1.59 -5.32
C CYS A 36 16.64 1.63 -5.74
N VAL A 37 15.91 0.61 -5.29
CA VAL A 37 14.45 0.57 -5.31
C VAL A 37 13.94 0.80 -3.89
N ILE A 38 12.91 1.62 -3.74
CA ILE A 38 12.20 1.86 -2.48
C ILE A 38 10.76 1.44 -2.67
N ILE A 39 10.29 0.45 -1.91
CA ILE A 39 8.92 -0.05 -1.95
C ILE A 39 8.16 0.51 -0.75
N CYS A 40 7.08 1.27 -1.01
CA CYS A 40 6.20 1.82 0.02
C CYS A 40 5.03 0.87 0.23
N CYS A 41 4.87 0.35 1.45
CA CYS A 41 3.91 -0.69 1.79
C CYS A 41 2.47 -0.16 2.02
N GLY A 42 2.01 0.76 1.18
CA GLY A 42 0.64 1.27 1.17
C GLY A 42 0.45 2.61 1.86
N ASP A 43 -0.79 3.05 1.92
CA ASP A 43 -1.23 4.34 2.48
C ASP A 43 -0.38 5.51 1.98
N ILE A 44 -0.28 5.59 0.67
CA ILE A 44 0.51 6.61 -0.03
C ILE A 44 -0.11 7.99 0.13
N GLY A 45 -1.45 8.05 0.16
CA GLY A 45 -2.24 9.27 0.25
C GLY A 45 -2.74 9.76 -1.11
N PHE A 46 -2.92 8.85 -2.08
CA PHE A 46 -3.53 9.18 -3.37
C PHE A 46 -5.04 9.39 -3.24
N GLY A 47 -5.56 10.42 -3.93
CA GLY A 47 -6.99 10.72 -4.01
C GLY A 47 -7.49 11.80 -3.04
N PHE A 48 -6.69 12.20 -2.03
CA PHE A 48 -7.06 13.25 -1.07
C PHE A 48 -6.86 14.66 -1.61
N GLU A 49 -6.06 14.82 -2.66
CA GLU A 49 -5.73 16.12 -3.22
C GLU A 49 -6.42 16.35 -4.57
N ARG A 50 -6.42 17.61 -5.02
CA ARG A 50 -7.05 18.01 -6.28
C ARG A 50 -6.37 17.35 -7.49
N PRO A 51 -7.08 17.18 -8.59
CA PRO A 51 -6.50 16.75 -9.87
C PRO A 51 -5.25 17.61 -10.22
N GLY A 52 -4.22 16.98 -10.75
CA GLY A 52 -2.94 17.64 -11.10
C GLY A 52 -1.93 17.74 -9.96
N HIS A 53 -2.32 17.48 -8.71
CA HIS A 53 -1.38 17.48 -7.57
C HIS A 53 -0.34 16.36 -7.70
N TYR A 54 -0.82 15.16 -7.99
CA TYR A 54 0.06 13.98 -8.03
C TYR A 54 0.97 13.94 -9.25
N GLU A 55 0.58 14.55 -10.37
CA GLU A 55 1.46 14.77 -11.53
C GLU A 55 2.62 15.70 -11.16
N GLN A 56 2.37 16.75 -10.38
CA GLN A 56 3.44 17.64 -9.89
C GLN A 56 4.38 16.91 -8.94
N ILE A 57 3.86 16.05 -8.06
CA ILE A 57 4.64 15.18 -7.19
C ILE A 57 5.51 14.23 -8.03
N ALA A 58 4.92 13.54 -9.01
CA ALA A 58 5.64 12.64 -9.90
C ALA A 58 6.80 13.35 -10.63
N HIS A 59 6.57 14.54 -11.15
CA HIS A 59 7.65 15.33 -11.76
C HIS A 59 8.78 15.70 -10.81
N LYS A 60 8.47 15.98 -9.53
CA LYS A 60 9.51 16.21 -8.52
C LYS A 60 10.34 14.95 -8.27
N PHE A 61 9.67 13.79 -8.12
CA PHE A 61 10.36 12.50 -7.97
C PHE A 61 11.22 12.18 -9.18
N GLU A 62 10.70 12.32 -10.41
CA GLU A 62 11.47 12.10 -11.63
C GLU A 62 12.76 12.93 -11.64
N LYS A 63 12.67 14.21 -11.30
CA LYS A 63 13.85 15.08 -11.27
C LYS A 63 14.90 14.63 -10.26
N GLU A 64 14.49 14.35 -9.03
CA GLU A 64 15.42 14.05 -7.94
C GLU A 64 15.91 12.61 -7.96
N CYS A 65 15.06 11.67 -8.35
CA CYS A 65 15.37 10.24 -8.37
C CYS A 65 16.15 9.83 -9.63
N SER A 66 15.92 10.48 -10.79
CA SER A 66 16.68 10.16 -12.01
C SER A 66 18.19 10.45 -11.84
N GLU A 67 18.55 11.56 -11.17
CA GLU A 67 19.95 11.90 -10.89
C GLU A 67 20.63 10.86 -9.97
N ARG A 68 19.85 10.09 -9.22
CA ARG A 68 20.32 9.12 -8.22
C ARG A 68 20.14 7.68 -8.65
N ASN A 69 19.48 7.45 -9.78
CA ASN A 69 19.03 6.14 -10.21
C ASN A 69 18.23 5.40 -9.10
N CYS A 70 17.32 6.13 -8.44
CA CYS A 70 16.40 5.57 -7.45
C CYS A 70 15.01 5.38 -8.08
N VAL A 71 14.34 4.28 -7.78
CA VAL A 71 12.95 4.05 -8.21
C VAL A 71 12.06 3.86 -6.99
N VAL A 72 10.98 4.65 -6.89
CA VAL A 72 9.97 4.52 -5.84
C VAL A 72 8.78 3.75 -6.38
N ILE A 73 8.47 2.64 -5.74
CA ILE A 73 7.33 1.75 -6.02
C ILE A 73 6.32 1.91 -4.90
N MET A 74 5.07 2.13 -5.23
CA MET A 74 4.01 2.36 -4.26
C MET A 74 2.95 1.30 -4.38
N LEU A 75 2.61 0.67 -3.26
CA LEU A 75 1.48 -0.25 -3.12
C LEU A 75 0.24 0.50 -2.67
N ARG A 76 -0.92 -0.01 -2.97
CA ARG A 76 -2.20 0.52 -2.52
C ARG A 76 -2.42 0.19 -1.03
N GLY A 77 -2.76 1.20 -0.23
CA GLY A 77 -3.31 1.02 1.10
C GLY A 77 -4.82 1.26 1.14
N ASN A 78 -5.40 1.30 2.35
CA ASN A 78 -6.79 1.67 2.55
C ASN A 78 -7.02 3.19 2.51
N HIS A 79 -5.96 3.99 2.67
CA HIS A 79 -5.99 5.45 2.49
C HIS A 79 -5.50 5.85 1.09
N ASP A 80 -5.95 5.13 0.07
CA ASP A 80 -5.59 5.42 -1.32
C ASP A 80 -6.79 5.23 -2.24
N ASP A 81 -6.94 6.11 -3.22
CA ASP A 81 -7.87 5.89 -4.35
C ASP A 81 -7.33 4.76 -5.22
N PRO A 82 -8.02 3.60 -5.29
CA PRO A 82 -7.56 2.47 -6.07
C PRO A 82 -7.33 2.77 -7.55
N SER A 83 -7.96 3.80 -8.08
CA SER A 83 -7.81 4.19 -9.50
C SER A 83 -6.41 4.69 -9.87
N TYR A 84 -5.56 4.98 -8.88
CA TYR A 84 -4.17 5.36 -9.13
C TYR A 84 -3.25 4.16 -9.35
N PHE A 85 -3.70 2.97 -8.98
CA PHE A 85 -2.91 1.73 -9.01
C PHE A 85 -3.32 0.82 -10.19
N ASP A 86 -3.61 1.42 -11.35
CA ASP A 86 -3.98 0.73 -12.58
C ASP A 86 -2.79 0.35 -13.47
N GLY A 87 -1.57 0.74 -13.07
CA GLY A 87 -0.34 0.53 -13.81
C GLY A 87 -0.12 1.49 -14.97
N ASN A 88 -0.96 2.54 -15.10
CA ASN A 88 -0.86 3.52 -16.20
C ASN A 88 -0.89 4.96 -15.68
N LYS A 89 -1.76 5.28 -14.72
CA LYS A 89 -2.01 6.64 -14.25
C LYS A 89 -0.80 7.25 -13.54
N VAL A 90 -0.06 6.44 -12.79
CA VAL A 90 1.19 6.82 -12.14
C VAL A 90 2.25 5.79 -12.51
N ASP A 91 2.74 5.87 -13.74
CA ASP A 91 3.80 5.00 -14.29
C ASP A 91 4.92 5.84 -14.92
N TYR A 92 5.68 6.50 -14.06
CA TYR A 92 6.88 7.25 -14.43
C TYR A 92 8.13 6.37 -14.26
N PRO A 93 9.25 6.65 -14.96
CA PRO A 93 10.48 5.86 -14.84
C PRO A 93 10.94 5.62 -13.40
N HIS A 94 10.86 6.66 -12.53
CA HIS A 94 11.35 6.62 -11.16
C HIS A 94 10.26 6.74 -10.08
N PHE A 95 8.97 6.75 -10.47
CA PHE A 95 7.86 6.91 -9.55
C PHE A 95 6.63 6.15 -10.06
N LYS A 96 6.31 5.02 -9.45
CA LYS A 96 5.30 4.08 -9.96
C LYS A 96 4.31 3.65 -8.87
N ALA A 97 3.01 3.76 -9.16
CA ALA A 97 1.97 3.08 -8.40
C ALA A 97 1.62 1.77 -9.13
N VAL A 98 1.84 0.65 -8.47
CA VAL A 98 1.72 -0.66 -9.11
C VAL A 98 0.41 -1.34 -8.75
N PRO A 99 -0.25 -2.03 -9.70
CA PRO A 99 -1.42 -2.85 -9.43
C PRO A 99 -1.11 -3.98 -8.44
N ASP A 100 -2.15 -4.42 -7.74
CA ASP A 100 -2.05 -5.62 -6.90
C ASP A 100 -1.57 -6.82 -7.73
N TYR A 101 -0.79 -7.71 -7.12
CA TYR A 101 -0.12 -8.86 -7.74
C TYR A 101 0.94 -8.49 -8.79
N SER A 102 1.46 -7.28 -8.78
CA SER A 102 2.66 -6.93 -9.55
C SER A 102 3.90 -7.60 -8.94
N ILE A 103 4.87 -7.93 -9.80
CA ILE A 103 6.17 -8.49 -9.38
C ILE A 103 7.26 -7.49 -9.71
N ILE A 104 8.06 -7.13 -8.72
CA ILE A 104 9.26 -6.32 -8.88
C ILE A 104 10.47 -7.24 -8.86
N LYS A 105 11.20 -7.27 -9.98
CA LYS A 105 12.46 -8.00 -10.11
C LYS A 105 13.62 -7.03 -9.95
N THR A 106 14.36 -7.16 -8.86
CA THR A 106 15.48 -6.27 -8.53
C THR A 106 16.44 -6.97 -7.56
N CYS A 107 17.71 -6.64 -7.58
CA CYS A 107 18.75 -7.23 -6.70
C CYS A 107 18.74 -8.76 -6.64
N GLY A 108 18.39 -9.44 -7.75
CA GLY A 108 18.27 -10.89 -7.81
C GLY A 108 17.10 -11.48 -7.05
N LYS A 109 16.12 -10.66 -6.64
CA LYS A 109 14.90 -11.05 -5.92
C LYS A 109 13.66 -10.82 -6.77
N ASN A 110 12.63 -11.63 -6.54
CA ASN A 110 11.30 -11.44 -7.08
C ASN A 110 10.35 -11.08 -5.93
N ILE A 111 9.87 -9.84 -5.93
CA ILE A 111 9.07 -9.26 -4.85
C ILE A 111 7.63 -9.14 -5.32
N LEU A 112 6.71 -9.88 -4.69
CA LEU A 112 5.28 -9.79 -4.96
C LEU A 112 4.66 -8.64 -4.16
N CYS A 113 3.89 -7.79 -4.84
CA CYS A 113 3.23 -6.61 -4.30
C CYS A 113 1.73 -6.86 -4.13
N ILE A 114 1.20 -6.70 -2.91
CA ILE A 114 -0.23 -6.90 -2.59
C ILE A 114 -0.74 -5.70 -1.81
N GLY A 115 -1.67 -4.96 -2.38
CA GLY A 115 -2.26 -3.78 -1.76
C GLY A 115 -3.59 -4.06 -1.06
N GLY A 116 -4.09 -3.02 -0.40
CA GLY A 116 -5.40 -2.98 0.26
C GLY A 116 -5.39 -3.32 1.73
N GLY A 117 -6.39 -2.79 2.42
CA GLY A 117 -6.63 -2.97 3.85
C GLY A 117 -7.99 -2.39 4.22
N ILE A 118 -8.50 -2.66 5.41
CA ILE A 118 -9.79 -2.15 5.89
C ILE A 118 -9.57 -1.01 6.88
N SER A 119 -10.16 0.16 6.59
CA SER A 119 -10.17 1.32 7.48
C SER A 119 -11.05 1.06 8.71
N VAL A 120 -10.45 1.03 9.90
CA VAL A 120 -11.23 0.86 11.14
C VAL A 120 -12.16 2.05 11.40
N ASP A 121 -11.81 3.24 10.93
CA ASP A 121 -12.55 4.50 11.05
C ASP A 121 -13.47 4.78 9.85
N ARG A 122 -13.72 3.77 8.98
CA ARG A 122 -14.50 3.92 7.74
C ARG A 122 -15.89 4.51 7.97
N HIS A 123 -16.54 4.17 9.06
CA HIS A 123 -17.87 4.72 9.40
C HIS A 123 -17.83 6.26 9.54
N GLU A 124 -16.84 6.78 10.26
CA GLU A 124 -16.65 8.22 10.39
C GLU A 124 -16.27 8.87 9.05
N ARG A 125 -15.42 8.23 8.26
CA ARG A 125 -15.04 8.71 6.92
C ARG A 125 -16.24 8.79 5.98
N ILE A 126 -17.11 7.78 5.96
CA ILE A 126 -18.34 7.77 5.17
C ILE A 126 -19.25 8.94 5.58
N ILE A 127 -19.45 9.16 6.90
CA ILE A 127 -20.25 10.28 7.41
C ILE A 127 -19.65 11.62 6.95
N ASN A 128 -18.35 11.79 7.09
CA ASN A 128 -17.64 13.01 6.69
C ASN A 128 -17.74 13.25 5.19
N GLN A 129 -17.59 12.22 4.38
CA GLN A 129 -17.73 12.29 2.92
C GLN A 129 -19.14 12.70 2.51
N ARG A 130 -20.18 12.11 3.11
CA ARG A 130 -21.58 12.49 2.89
C ARG A 130 -21.87 13.93 3.33
N ALA A 131 -21.32 14.35 4.47
CA ALA A 131 -21.46 15.73 4.93
C ALA A 131 -20.83 16.73 3.95
N ASN A 132 -19.70 16.39 3.37
CA ASN A 132 -19.04 17.19 2.32
C ASN A 132 -19.88 17.21 1.03
N ALA A 133 -20.43 16.07 0.61
CA ALA A 133 -21.34 15.97 -0.52
C ALA A 133 -22.60 16.85 -0.32
N TYR A 134 -23.17 16.80 0.88
CA TYR A 134 -24.32 17.63 1.21
C TYR A 134 -24.03 19.14 1.11
N LYS A 135 -22.86 19.58 1.60
CA LYS A 135 -22.42 20.99 1.46
C LYS A 135 -22.24 21.36 0.00
N TYR A 136 -21.63 20.49 -0.78
CA TYR A 136 -21.41 20.68 -2.24
C TYR A 136 -22.74 20.74 -2.98
N ALA A 137 -23.67 19.82 -2.72
CA ALA A 137 -25.01 19.79 -3.30
C ALA A 137 -25.77 21.09 -3.06
N ARG A 138 -25.75 21.59 -1.81
CA ARG A 138 -26.37 22.88 -1.47
C ARG A 138 -25.75 24.07 -2.18
N TRP A 139 -24.41 24.07 -2.28
CA TRP A 139 -23.68 25.17 -2.93
C TRP A 139 -23.98 25.25 -4.44
N HIS A 140 -24.07 24.09 -5.08
CA HIS A 140 -24.28 23.98 -6.53
C HIS A 140 -25.74 23.78 -6.93
N ASN A 141 -26.67 23.76 -5.96
CA ASN A 141 -28.11 23.54 -6.17
C ASN A 141 -28.40 22.28 -7.03
N MET A 142 -27.79 21.16 -6.65
CA MET A 142 -27.91 19.87 -7.33
C MET A 142 -28.37 18.76 -6.37
N PRO A 143 -28.87 17.61 -6.89
CA PRO A 143 -29.17 16.42 -6.10
C PRO A 143 -27.94 15.87 -5.36
N LEU A 144 -28.16 15.26 -4.19
CA LEU A 144 -27.08 14.73 -3.36
C LEU A 144 -26.30 13.60 -4.05
N ASP A 145 -27.00 12.70 -4.74
CA ASP A 145 -26.42 11.58 -5.45
C ASP A 145 -25.53 12.02 -6.64
N GLU A 146 -25.83 13.16 -7.25
CA GLU A 146 -24.97 13.79 -8.25
C GLU A 146 -23.75 14.44 -7.58
N ALA A 147 -23.94 15.11 -6.44
CA ALA A 147 -22.88 15.74 -5.68
C ALA A 147 -21.85 14.70 -5.18
N GLU A 148 -22.32 13.55 -4.68
CA GLU A 148 -21.44 12.44 -4.26
C GLU A 148 -20.51 11.95 -5.37
N LYS A 149 -20.94 11.99 -6.62
CA LYS A 149 -20.12 11.63 -7.80
C LYS A 149 -19.13 12.73 -8.22
N GLN A 150 -19.44 13.99 -7.89
CA GLN A 150 -18.68 15.16 -8.34
C GLN A 150 -17.70 15.69 -7.28
N ILE A 151 -17.72 15.17 -6.07
CA ILE A 151 -16.75 15.58 -5.06
C ILE A 151 -15.35 15.18 -5.54
N GLU A 152 -14.50 16.18 -5.75
CA GLU A 152 -13.12 16.00 -6.21
C GLU A 152 -12.22 15.37 -5.12
N ARG A 153 -12.55 15.59 -3.85
CA ARG A 153 -11.80 15.07 -2.70
C ARG A 153 -12.62 14.03 -1.96
N LYS A 154 -12.26 12.78 -2.12
CA LYS A 154 -12.81 11.68 -1.34
C LYS A 154 -11.89 11.40 -0.15
N VAL A 155 -12.47 10.80 0.89
CA VAL A 155 -11.75 10.36 2.09
C VAL A 155 -11.97 8.88 2.39
N TYR A 156 -12.78 8.22 1.56
CA TYR A 156 -13.11 6.81 1.67
C TYR A 156 -13.43 6.20 0.30
N TRP A 157 -13.00 4.98 0.07
CA TRP A 157 -13.23 4.18 -1.13
C TRP A 157 -13.73 2.79 -0.72
N GLU A 158 -14.92 2.40 -1.17
CA GLU A 158 -15.57 1.13 -0.79
C GLU A 158 -14.76 -0.12 -1.17
N ASN A 159 -13.90 -0.02 -2.18
CA ASN A 159 -13.03 -1.08 -2.66
C ASN A 159 -11.61 -0.98 -2.09
N GLU A 160 -11.48 -0.52 -0.83
CA GLU A 160 -10.18 -0.37 -0.16
C GLU A 160 -9.53 -1.71 0.21
N GLY A 161 -10.33 -2.74 0.45
CA GLY A 161 -9.89 -4.04 0.95
C GLY A 161 -8.93 -4.80 0.03
N VAL A 162 -8.25 -5.79 0.60
CA VAL A 162 -7.45 -6.74 -0.17
C VAL A 162 -8.35 -7.71 -0.94
N VAL A 163 -7.95 -8.08 -2.15
CA VAL A 163 -8.74 -8.96 -3.03
C VAL A 163 -7.99 -10.27 -3.27
N TYR A 164 -8.64 -11.41 -3.04
CA TYR A 164 -8.14 -12.70 -3.50
C TYR A 164 -8.41 -12.85 -4.99
N ASP A 165 -7.35 -12.86 -5.80
CA ASP A 165 -7.44 -12.95 -7.26
C ASP A 165 -6.80 -14.27 -7.74
N ASP A 166 -7.65 -15.25 -8.00
CA ASP A 166 -7.23 -16.59 -8.42
C ASP A 166 -6.56 -16.58 -9.82
N GLU A 167 -7.02 -15.68 -10.71
CA GLU A 167 -6.45 -15.54 -12.06
C GLU A 167 -5.01 -15.00 -11.98
N LYS A 168 -4.77 -14.00 -11.11
CA LYS A 168 -3.42 -13.46 -10.90
C LYS A 168 -2.48 -14.47 -10.26
N LEU A 169 -2.95 -15.24 -9.29
CA LEU A 169 -2.18 -16.32 -8.68
C LEU A 169 -1.86 -17.42 -9.71
N ASP A 170 -2.79 -17.75 -10.59
CA ASP A 170 -2.56 -18.65 -11.73
C ASP A 170 -1.53 -18.10 -12.72
N GLU A 171 -1.56 -16.79 -13.02
CA GLU A 171 -0.56 -16.14 -13.86
C GLU A 171 0.83 -16.24 -13.23
N ILE A 172 0.97 -16.04 -11.91
CA ILE A 172 2.22 -16.18 -11.16
C ILE A 172 2.74 -17.62 -11.31
N LYS A 173 1.90 -18.61 -11.04
CA LYS A 173 2.26 -20.03 -11.17
C LYS A 173 2.73 -20.37 -12.59
N LYS A 174 1.97 -19.96 -13.61
CA LYS A 174 2.28 -20.22 -15.03
C LYS A 174 3.56 -19.53 -15.50
N SER A 175 3.92 -18.39 -14.89
CA SER A 175 5.15 -17.66 -15.24
C SER A 175 6.42 -18.41 -14.85
N GLY A 176 6.33 -19.35 -13.91
CA GLY A 176 7.49 -20.05 -13.34
C GLY A 176 8.41 -19.16 -12.48
N ILE A 177 8.00 -17.94 -12.18
CA ILE A 177 8.75 -17.02 -11.31
C ILE A 177 8.61 -17.51 -9.87
N ASN A 178 9.74 -17.72 -9.19
CA ASN A 178 9.75 -18.01 -7.76
C ASN A 178 9.71 -16.70 -6.98
N ILE A 179 8.73 -16.52 -6.11
CA ILE A 179 8.57 -15.35 -5.24
C ILE A 179 9.47 -15.53 -4.01
N ASP A 180 10.38 -14.59 -3.79
CA ASP A 180 11.30 -14.59 -2.66
C ASP A 180 10.75 -13.76 -1.48
N VAL A 181 10.09 -12.64 -1.80
CA VAL A 181 9.59 -11.66 -0.82
C VAL A 181 8.17 -11.25 -1.18
N ILE A 182 7.36 -10.99 -0.16
CA ILE A 182 6.07 -10.31 -0.30
C ILE A 182 6.17 -8.95 0.38
N CYS A 183 5.80 -7.90 -0.33
CA CYS A 183 5.49 -6.59 0.23
C CYS A 183 3.99 -6.37 0.13
N SER A 184 3.33 -6.10 1.25
CA SER A 184 1.89 -5.88 1.28
C SER A 184 1.51 -4.72 2.18
N HIS A 185 0.25 -4.26 2.11
CA HIS A 185 -0.22 -3.27 3.08
C HIS A 185 -0.65 -3.95 4.37
N THR A 186 -1.53 -4.94 4.31
CA THR A 186 -1.93 -5.79 5.46
C THR A 186 -1.24 -7.16 5.44
N CYS A 187 -1.55 -8.06 6.37
CA CYS A 187 -0.81 -9.32 6.58
C CYS A 187 -1.72 -10.49 7.00
N PRO A 188 -1.22 -11.75 6.98
CA PRO A 188 -1.92 -12.92 7.48
C PRO A 188 -2.42 -12.80 8.93
N SER A 189 -3.46 -13.58 9.28
CA SER A 189 -4.17 -13.48 10.56
C SER A 189 -3.33 -13.76 11.79
N PHE A 190 -2.28 -14.55 11.65
CA PHE A 190 -1.36 -14.91 12.73
C PHE A 190 -0.22 -13.92 12.94
N CYS A 191 -0.11 -12.88 12.08
CA CYS A 191 0.89 -11.81 12.23
C CYS A 191 0.41 -10.74 13.22
N GLU A 192 1.36 -10.10 13.91
CA GLU A 192 1.06 -8.96 14.77
C GLU A 192 0.63 -7.71 13.95
N PRO A 193 -0.22 -6.83 14.51
CA PRO A 193 -0.93 -7.05 15.77
C PRO A 193 -2.09 -8.03 15.57
N LEU A 194 -2.28 -8.97 16.48
CA LEU A 194 -3.42 -9.89 16.44
C LEU A 194 -4.74 -9.16 16.63
N THR A 195 -4.71 -8.04 17.38
CA THR A 195 -5.86 -7.15 17.56
C THR A 195 -5.39 -5.69 17.53
N LYS A 196 -6.12 -4.83 16.85
CA LYS A 196 -5.80 -3.39 16.81
C LYS A 196 -6.23 -2.71 18.10
N GLU A 197 -5.35 -1.93 18.73
CA GLU A 197 -5.68 -1.16 19.92
C GLU A 197 -6.79 -0.12 19.63
N GLY A 198 -7.72 0.07 20.55
CA GLY A 198 -8.84 1.01 20.37
C GLY A 198 -9.98 0.54 19.46
N ILE A 199 -9.90 -0.65 18.89
CA ILE A 199 -10.88 -1.14 17.90
C ILE A 199 -12.31 -1.26 18.46
N LYS A 200 -12.46 -1.48 19.76
CA LYS A 200 -13.78 -1.69 20.41
C LYS A 200 -14.77 -0.54 20.19
N GLU A 201 -14.28 0.68 20.15
CA GLU A 201 -15.11 1.87 19.93
C GLU A 201 -15.64 1.89 18.50
N TRP A 202 -14.83 1.52 17.54
CA TRP A 202 -15.20 1.43 16.13
C TRP A 202 -16.19 0.30 15.86
N LEU A 203 -16.03 -0.85 16.51
CA LEU A 203 -16.97 -1.98 16.42
C LEU A 203 -18.37 -1.65 16.96
N LEU A 204 -18.48 -0.68 17.89
CA LEU A 204 -19.79 -0.22 18.37
C LEU A 204 -20.51 0.63 17.30
N MET A 205 -19.78 1.33 16.45
CA MET A 205 -20.33 2.22 15.42
C MET A 205 -20.57 1.51 14.10
N ASP A 206 -19.76 0.49 13.77
CA ASP A 206 -19.83 -0.28 12.53
C ASP A 206 -19.92 -1.78 12.83
N LYS A 207 -21.12 -2.34 12.64
CA LYS A 207 -21.41 -3.75 12.97
C LYS A 207 -20.78 -4.76 11.99
N GLU A 208 -20.42 -4.31 10.79
CA GLU A 208 -19.82 -5.18 9.76
C GLU A 208 -18.29 -5.15 9.85
N LEU A 209 -17.71 -4.18 10.56
CA LEU A 209 -16.27 -3.99 10.63
C LEU A 209 -15.51 -5.23 11.12
N GLU A 210 -16.01 -5.93 12.16
CA GLU A 210 -15.36 -7.14 12.69
C GLU A 210 -15.30 -8.25 11.64
N SER A 211 -16.40 -8.44 10.92
CA SER A 211 -16.47 -9.43 9.83
C SER A 211 -15.49 -9.12 8.71
N ASP A 212 -15.42 -7.85 8.32
CA ASP A 212 -14.60 -7.42 7.20
C ASP A 212 -13.09 -7.44 7.55
N LEU A 213 -12.73 -7.09 8.78
CA LEU A 213 -11.37 -7.23 9.27
C LEU A 213 -10.92 -8.71 9.33
N ASN A 214 -11.81 -9.61 9.72
CA ASN A 214 -11.55 -11.05 9.72
C ASN A 214 -11.42 -11.58 8.28
N GLU A 215 -12.25 -11.12 7.35
CA GLU A 215 -12.17 -11.51 5.94
C GLU A 215 -10.88 -10.97 5.28
N GLU A 216 -10.47 -9.74 5.60
CA GLU A 216 -9.19 -9.17 5.15
C GLU A 216 -8.03 -10.10 5.52
N ARG A 217 -7.92 -10.46 6.80
CA ARG A 217 -6.84 -11.30 7.31
C ARG A 217 -6.91 -12.73 6.75
N SER A 218 -8.12 -13.29 6.67
CA SER A 218 -8.38 -14.59 6.07
C SER A 218 -8.03 -14.60 4.58
N THR A 219 -8.25 -13.52 3.87
CA THR A 219 -7.85 -13.39 2.47
C THR A 219 -6.32 -13.46 2.33
N MET A 220 -5.56 -12.82 3.21
CA MET A 220 -4.10 -12.90 3.22
C MET A 220 -3.61 -14.32 3.58
N ASP A 221 -4.28 -15.02 4.49
CA ASP A 221 -4.00 -16.44 4.79
C ASP A 221 -4.18 -17.31 3.54
N ARG A 222 -5.30 -17.15 2.82
CA ARG A 222 -5.59 -17.88 1.58
C ARG A 222 -4.57 -17.60 0.47
N ILE A 223 -4.11 -16.35 0.32
CA ILE A 223 -3.05 -16.01 -0.62
C ILE A 223 -1.76 -16.73 -0.26
N LEU A 224 -1.37 -16.71 1.01
CA LEU A 224 -0.17 -17.42 1.50
C LEU A 224 -0.26 -18.93 1.25
N GLU A 225 -1.38 -19.55 1.63
CA GLU A 225 -1.61 -20.98 1.43
C GLU A 225 -1.57 -21.36 -0.05
N ARG A 226 -2.17 -20.55 -0.91
CA ARG A 226 -2.13 -20.75 -2.35
C ARG A 226 -0.70 -20.66 -2.89
N LEU A 227 0.05 -19.63 -2.56
CA LEU A 227 1.44 -19.48 -2.98
C LEU A 227 2.31 -20.65 -2.49
N LYS A 228 2.16 -21.09 -1.25
CA LYS A 228 2.87 -22.26 -0.73
C LYS A 228 2.48 -23.55 -1.47
N SER A 229 1.20 -23.75 -1.74
CA SER A 229 0.72 -24.94 -2.47
C SER A 229 1.21 -24.98 -3.92
N ASP A 230 1.45 -23.81 -4.51
CA ASP A 230 2.03 -23.65 -5.83
C ASP A 230 3.58 -23.78 -5.85
N GLY A 231 4.17 -24.08 -4.67
CA GLY A 231 5.61 -24.35 -4.54
C GLY A 231 6.48 -23.09 -4.42
N GLN A 232 5.90 -21.94 -4.10
CA GLN A 232 6.64 -20.71 -3.89
C GLN A 232 7.50 -20.80 -2.61
N ASN A 233 8.73 -20.27 -2.68
CA ASN A 233 9.71 -20.35 -1.58
C ASN A 233 9.94 -18.98 -0.95
N ILE A 234 8.87 -18.41 -0.40
CA ILE A 234 8.88 -17.10 0.23
C ILE A 234 9.78 -17.12 1.47
N LYS A 235 10.66 -16.14 1.58
CA LYS A 235 11.62 -16.01 2.71
C LYS A 235 11.28 -14.87 3.64
N LYS A 236 10.65 -13.80 3.12
CA LYS A 236 10.32 -12.60 3.89
C LYS A 236 8.96 -12.05 3.48
N TRP A 237 8.23 -11.51 4.45
CA TRP A 237 6.97 -10.80 4.27
C TRP A 237 7.01 -9.49 5.02
N ILE A 238 6.88 -8.37 4.31
CA ILE A 238 6.96 -7.02 4.86
C ILE A 238 5.62 -6.35 4.67
N TYR A 239 5.11 -5.66 5.70
CA TYR A 239 3.79 -5.02 5.65
C TYR A 239 3.74 -3.73 6.49
N GLY A 240 2.76 -2.85 6.21
CA GLY A 240 2.47 -1.60 6.92
C GLY A 240 1.17 -1.65 7.70
N HIS A 241 0.28 -0.64 7.50
CA HIS A 241 -1.11 -0.54 7.95
C HIS A 241 -1.34 -0.30 9.44
N PHE A 242 -0.55 -0.90 10.32
CA PHE A 242 -0.82 -0.89 11.76
C PHE A 242 -0.08 0.21 12.52
N HIS A 243 0.72 1.02 11.83
CA HIS A 243 1.44 2.17 12.36
C HIS A 243 2.36 1.83 13.54
N TYR A 244 3.01 0.70 13.48
CA TYR A 244 3.89 0.19 14.51
C TYR A 244 5.03 -0.60 13.89
N HIS A 245 6.24 -0.53 14.46
CA HIS A 245 7.35 -1.39 14.06
C HIS A 245 7.37 -2.68 14.88
N TYR A 246 7.34 -3.81 14.20
CA TYR A 246 7.48 -5.11 14.84
C TYR A 246 8.23 -6.08 13.93
N HIS A 247 9.25 -6.69 14.47
CA HIS A 247 10.00 -7.74 13.82
C HIS A 247 10.11 -8.94 14.74
N ASN A 248 9.45 -10.03 14.40
CA ASN A 248 9.65 -11.30 15.09
C ASN A 248 10.82 -12.01 14.43
N PHE A 249 11.94 -12.13 15.15
CA PHE A 249 13.14 -12.81 14.66
C PHE A 249 12.97 -14.34 14.56
N ASP A 250 11.92 -14.89 15.16
CA ASP A 250 11.53 -16.29 14.99
C ASP A 250 10.63 -16.43 13.78
N SER A 251 11.16 -16.98 12.68
CA SER A 251 10.37 -17.18 11.46
C SER A 251 9.20 -18.13 11.69
N VAL A 252 8.02 -17.76 11.19
CA VAL A 252 6.84 -18.62 11.21
C VAL A 252 6.74 -19.35 9.87
N GLY A 253 6.82 -20.68 9.92
CA GLY A 253 6.76 -21.50 8.69
C GLY A 253 7.92 -21.23 7.72
N GLY A 254 9.07 -20.75 8.22
CA GLY A 254 10.25 -20.44 7.42
C GLY A 254 10.23 -19.06 6.75
N ILE A 255 9.24 -18.22 7.07
CA ILE A 255 9.09 -16.85 6.56
C ILE A 255 9.38 -15.86 7.69
N ASP A 256 10.22 -14.86 7.40
CA ASP A 256 10.51 -13.73 8.27
C ASP A 256 9.46 -12.63 8.07
N TYR A 257 8.69 -12.29 9.12
CA TYR A 257 7.61 -11.29 9.06
C TYR A 257 8.05 -9.98 9.71
N VAL A 258 7.94 -8.88 8.95
CA VAL A 258 8.33 -7.54 9.41
C VAL A 258 7.21 -6.56 9.18
N MET A 259 6.71 -5.95 10.24
CA MET A 259 5.77 -4.83 10.22
C MET A 259 6.55 -3.51 10.30
N LEU A 260 6.23 -2.58 9.43
CA LEU A 260 6.85 -1.26 9.38
C LEU A 260 5.90 -0.18 9.89
N ASP A 261 6.46 0.74 10.66
CA ASP A 261 5.75 1.92 11.15
C ASP A 261 5.53 2.94 10.02
N MET A 262 4.54 3.81 10.20
CA MET A 262 4.28 4.93 9.31
C MET A 262 5.39 5.98 9.37
N PHE A 263 5.43 6.87 8.39
CA PHE A 263 6.27 8.06 8.46
C PHE A 263 5.97 8.88 9.73
N ARG A 264 7.01 9.15 10.52
CA ARG A 264 6.91 9.93 11.77
C ARG A 264 7.43 11.36 11.54
N GLU A 265 6.50 12.30 11.31
CA GLU A 265 6.83 13.70 11.00
C GLU A 265 7.72 14.34 12.09
N TYR A 266 7.41 14.13 13.38
CA TYR A 266 8.18 14.69 14.49
C TYR A 266 9.62 14.15 14.59
N GLN A 267 9.89 12.97 14.03
CA GLN A 267 11.23 12.38 13.91
C GLN A 267 11.84 12.64 12.52
N ASN A 268 11.01 13.03 11.56
CA ASN A 268 11.37 13.14 10.15
C ASN A 268 12.07 11.86 9.65
N LYS A 269 11.49 10.70 9.97
CA LYS A 269 12.07 9.38 9.78
C LYS A 269 11.05 8.44 9.15
N PHE A 270 11.49 7.71 8.13
CA PHE A 270 10.82 6.51 7.63
C PHE A 270 11.31 5.30 8.38
N ASP A 271 10.39 4.42 8.76
CA ASP A 271 10.74 3.09 9.17
C ASP A 271 11.08 2.26 7.94
N MET A 272 12.30 1.78 7.86
CA MET A 272 12.87 1.19 6.66
C MET A 272 13.64 -0.08 6.99
N ILE A 273 13.48 -1.05 6.12
CA ILE A 273 14.30 -2.27 6.13
C ILE A 273 14.90 -2.51 4.74
N GLU A 274 16.11 -3.01 4.71
CA GLU A 274 16.73 -3.56 3.49
C GLU A 274 16.20 -4.99 3.27
N ILE A 275 15.78 -5.24 2.02
CA ILE A 275 15.18 -6.52 1.62
C ILE A 275 16.26 -7.53 1.26
#